data_36c426a7b07ec04cc5715f323c410cdd
#
_entry.id   36c426a7b07ec04cc5715f323c410cdd
#
_cell.length_a   1.000
_cell.length_b   1.000
_cell.length_c   1.000
_cell.angle_alpha   90.00
_cell.angle_beta   90.00
_cell.angle_gamma   90.00
#
_symmetry.space_group_name_H-M   'P 1'
#
loop_
_entity.id
_entity.type
_entity.pdbx_description
1 polymer ?
#
loop_
_entity_poly.entity_id
_entity_poly.type
_entity_poly.pdbx_seq_one_letter_code
_entity_poly.pdbx_strand_id
1 'polypeptide(L)'
;MLINDQIRVPEVLVIGPNGEQVGVKSISDALTLAGYAALDLVLISPNANPPVCKLMDYNKFRYEKQKKQKEALKKQKASMSELKEYRLSPVIDVGDFETKLRNATKYLEKGDRIKLTVRFKGRQMAHTELGKEVLDKFADRVQDIADIEQKPKLEGRTMTMLLIPKKDK
;
A
#
# COMPACT_ATOMS: atom_id res chain seq x y z
N MET A 1 -13.48 -0.11 20.73
CA MET A 1 -14.35 0.94 21.29
C MET A 1 -15.41 0.29 22.13
N LEU A 2 -15.65 0.82 23.34
CA LEU A 2 -16.73 0.36 24.21
C LEU A 2 -18.04 1.04 23.84
N ILE A 3 -19.13 0.30 23.91
CA ILE A 3 -20.46 0.81 23.57
C ILE A 3 -21.47 0.45 24.68
N ASN A 4 -22.46 1.31 24.86
CA ASN A 4 -23.61 1.08 25.76
C ASN A 4 -23.18 0.56 27.16
N ASP A 5 -23.67 -0.58 27.57
CA ASP A 5 -23.42 -1.16 28.89
C ASP A 5 -21.96 -1.58 29.15
N GLN A 6 -21.12 -1.60 28.14
CA GLN A 6 -19.68 -1.87 28.28
C GLN A 6 -18.93 -0.67 28.85
N ILE A 7 -19.53 0.52 28.82
CA ILE A 7 -18.93 1.76 29.34
C ILE A 7 -19.15 1.77 30.87
N ARG A 8 -18.07 1.70 31.62
CA ARG A 8 -18.10 1.60 33.10
C ARG A 8 -17.51 2.81 33.81
N VAL A 9 -17.75 4.01 33.29
CA VAL A 9 -17.30 5.26 33.94
C VAL A 9 -18.50 5.97 34.54
N PRO A 10 -18.34 6.72 35.66
CA PRO A 10 -19.47 7.33 36.36
C PRO A 10 -20.11 8.47 35.57
N GLU A 11 -19.32 9.28 34.90
CA GLU A 11 -19.76 10.45 34.15
C GLU A 11 -19.08 10.51 32.79
N VAL A 12 -19.79 11.02 31.80
CA VAL A 12 -19.30 11.19 30.42
C VAL A 12 -19.77 12.51 29.84
N LEU A 13 -18.93 13.09 28.99
CA LEU A 13 -19.35 14.19 28.12
C LEU A 13 -20.05 13.61 26.90
N VAL A 14 -21.33 13.91 26.74
CA VAL A 14 -22.15 13.39 25.65
C VAL A 14 -22.14 14.36 24.47
N ILE A 15 -21.84 13.83 23.29
CA ILE A 15 -21.91 14.53 22.02
C ILE A 15 -23.05 13.90 21.20
N GLY A 16 -23.90 14.71 20.66
CA GLY A 16 -25.01 14.27 19.81
C GLY A 16 -24.58 13.79 18.42
N PRO A 17 -25.49 13.20 17.64
CA PRO A 17 -25.19 12.59 16.34
C PRO A 17 -24.68 13.60 15.30
N ASN A 18 -25.07 14.87 15.43
CA ASN A 18 -24.64 15.95 14.53
C ASN A 18 -23.40 16.72 15.03
N GLY A 19 -22.78 16.24 16.10
CA GLY A 19 -21.61 16.88 16.70
C GLY A 19 -21.94 17.97 17.74
N GLU A 20 -23.22 18.17 18.09
CA GLU A 20 -23.64 19.08 19.15
C GLU A 20 -23.22 18.56 20.52
N GLN A 21 -22.75 19.46 21.37
CA GLN A 21 -22.34 19.14 22.72
C GLN A 21 -23.57 19.16 23.66
N VAL A 22 -23.99 17.99 24.12
CA VAL A 22 -25.11 17.84 25.05
C VAL A 22 -24.72 18.21 26.46
N GLY A 23 -23.47 17.94 26.87
CA GLY A 23 -22.94 18.24 28.19
C GLY A 23 -22.53 16.99 28.96
N VAL A 24 -22.06 17.21 30.21
CA VAL A 24 -21.66 16.13 31.09
C VAL A 24 -22.90 15.49 31.72
N LYS A 25 -23.00 14.18 31.57
CA LYS A 25 -24.10 13.35 32.10
C LYS A 25 -23.57 12.18 32.89
N SER A 26 -24.36 11.68 33.85
CA SER A 26 -24.09 10.36 34.42
C SER A 26 -24.24 9.29 33.35
N ILE A 27 -23.56 8.16 33.53
CA ILE A 27 -23.68 7.07 32.57
C ILE A 27 -25.11 6.57 32.36
N SER A 28 -25.92 6.56 33.44
CA SER A 28 -27.33 6.20 33.39
C SER A 28 -28.15 7.16 32.53
N ASP A 29 -27.95 8.44 32.70
CA ASP A 29 -28.64 9.48 31.91
C ASP A 29 -28.19 9.45 30.44
N ALA A 30 -26.91 9.25 30.19
CA ALA A 30 -26.37 9.10 28.84
C ALA A 30 -26.95 7.88 28.11
N LEU A 31 -27.07 6.74 28.77
CA LEU A 31 -27.70 5.55 28.22
C LEU A 31 -29.20 5.74 27.95
N THR A 32 -29.88 6.45 28.83
CA THR A 32 -31.29 6.81 28.62
C THR A 32 -31.48 7.69 27.40
N LEU A 33 -30.62 8.70 27.20
CA LEU A 33 -30.62 9.54 25.99
C LEU A 33 -30.40 8.73 24.73
N ALA A 34 -29.43 7.81 24.75
CA ALA A 34 -29.18 6.91 23.62
C ALA A 34 -30.41 6.06 23.28
N GLY A 35 -31.10 5.54 24.28
CA GLY A 35 -32.36 4.80 24.11
C GLY A 35 -33.46 5.64 23.46
N TYR A 36 -33.68 6.86 23.91
CA TYR A 36 -34.67 7.77 23.31
C TYR A 36 -34.37 8.13 21.87
N ALA A 37 -33.07 8.32 21.55
CA ALA A 37 -32.63 8.61 20.19
C ALA A 37 -32.55 7.38 19.29
N ALA A 38 -32.78 6.18 19.82
CA ALA A 38 -32.58 4.88 19.13
C ALA A 38 -31.16 4.77 18.53
N LEU A 39 -30.17 5.26 19.25
CA LEU A 39 -28.75 5.26 18.88
C LEU A 39 -27.91 4.54 19.93
N ASP A 40 -26.68 4.23 19.58
CA ASP A 40 -25.70 3.68 20.50
C ASP A 40 -24.90 4.80 21.18
N LEU A 41 -24.56 4.58 22.46
CA LEU A 41 -23.61 5.42 23.19
C LEU A 41 -22.22 4.82 22.97
N VAL A 42 -21.32 5.52 22.29
CA VAL A 42 -19.99 5.04 21.92
C VAL A 42 -18.92 5.88 22.62
N LEU A 43 -18.04 5.21 23.38
CA LEU A 43 -16.90 5.85 24.04
C LEU A 43 -15.80 6.15 23.01
N ILE A 44 -15.65 7.42 22.63
CA ILE A 44 -14.68 7.85 21.63
C ILE A 44 -13.34 8.30 22.22
N SER A 45 -13.35 8.88 23.41
CA SER A 45 -12.13 9.36 24.08
C SER A 45 -12.12 8.91 25.55
N PRO A 46 -11.58 7.72 25.84
CA PRO A 46 -11.56 7.20 27.21
C PRO A 46 -10.58 7.92 28.12
N ASN A 47 -9.56 8.56 27.57
CA ASN A 47 -8.50 9.25 28.31
C ASN A 47 -8.82 10.72 28.61
N ALA A 48 -9.92 11.25 28.07
CA ALA A 48 -10.37 12.59 28.39
C ALA A 48 -10.96 12.66 29.80
N ASN A 49 -10.99 13.83 30.40
CA ASN A 49 -11.59 14.06 31.73
C ASN A 49 -12.64 15.18 31.64
N PRO A 50 -13.95 14.87 31.68
CA PRO A 50 -14.56 13.52 31.69
C PRO A 50 -14.39 12.78 30.34
N PRO A 51 -14.49 11.43 30.33
CA PRO A 51 -14.46 10.67 29.08
C PRO A 51 -15.55 11.10 28.13
N VAL A 52 -15.26 11.13 26.83
CA VAL A 52 -16.19 11.60 25.81
C VAL A 52 -16.90 10.44 25.12
N CYS A 53 -18.22 10.50 25.12
CA CYS A 53 -19.08 9.57 24.40
C CYS A 53 -19.88 10.30 23.34
N LYS A 54 -20.16 9.63 22.24
CA LYS A 54 -20.97 10.13 21.14
C LYS A 54 -22.16 9.23 20.87
N LEU A 55 -23.30 9.82 20.61
CA LEU A 55 -24.50 9.12 20.15
C LEU A 55 -24.39 8.90 18.66
N MET A 56 -24.39 7.62 18.25
CA MET A 56 -24.31 7.24 16.82
C MET A 56 -24.81 5.82 16.62
N ASP A 57 -25.13 5.49 15.36
CA ASP A 57 -25.31 4.09 14.94
C ASP A 57 -23.92 3.45 14.81
N TYR A 58 -23.57 2.60 15.76
CA TYR A 58 -22.23 1.95 15.82
C TYR A 58 -21.98 1.04 14.63
N ASN A 59 -22.98 0.31 14.14
CA ASN A 59 -22.80 -0.58 12.99
C ASN A 59 -22.45 0.21 11.72
N LYS A 60 -23.18 1.31 11.48
CA LYS A 60 -22.90 2.22 10.37
C LYS A 60 -21.52 2.86 10.49
N PHE A 61 -21.16 3.32 11.67
CA PHE A 61 -19.85 3.90 11.96
C PHE A 61 -18.72 2.90 11.73
N ARG A 62 -18.86 1.67 12.21
CA ARG A 62 -17.90 0.59 12.01
C ARG A 62 -17.71 0.28 10.53
N TYR A 63 -18.80 0.18 9.79
CA TYR A 63 -18.76 -0.08 8.35
C TYR A 63 -18.05 1.04 7.59
N GLU A 64 -18.38 2.29 7.84
CA GLU A 64 -17.75 3.45 7.21
C GLU A 64 -16.26 3.55 7.55
N LYS A 65 -15.90 3.28 8.79
CA LYS A 65 -14.50 3.24 9.23
C LYS A 65 -13.71 2.16 8.50
N GLN A 66 -14.26 0.95 8.40
CA GLN A 66 -13.63 -0.13 7.64
C GLN A 66 -13.49 0.20 6.16
N LYS A 67 -14.51 0.82 5.58
CA LYS A 67 -14.49 1.26 4.17
C LYS A 67 -13.38 2.27 3.93
N LYS A 68 -13.29 3.31 4.78
CA LYS A 68 -12.21 4.31 4.71
C LYS A 68 -10.83 3.70 4.86
N GLN A 69 -10.66 2.75 5.80
CA GLN A 69 -9.38 2.06 5.97
C GLN A 69 -8.99 1.24 4.72
N LYS A 70 -9.94 0.51 4.13
CA LYS A 70 -9.70 -0.24 2.89
C LYS A 70 -9.33 0.68 1.72
N GLU A 71 -10.01 1.82 1.59
CA GLU A 71 -9.70 2.82 0.56
C GLU A 71 -8.32 3.45 0.77
N ALA A 72 -7.97 3.78 2.02
CA ALA A 72 -6.65 4.30 2.36
C ALA A 72 -5.54 3.30 2.05
N LEU A 73 -5.75 2.02 2.39
CA LEU A 73 -4.80 0.94 2.06
C LEU A 73 -4.66 0.74 0.54
N LYS A 74 -5.76 0.82 -0.21
CA LYS A 74 -5.71 0.76 -1.69
C LYS A 74 -4.90 1.91 -2.27
N LYS A 75 -5.13 3.13 -1.80
CA LYS A 75 -4.37 4.32 -2.23
C LYS A 75 -2.90 4.19 -1.87
N GLN A 76 -2.59 3.72 -0.66
CA GLN A 76 -1.21 3.49 -0.23
C GLN A 76 -0.51 2.44 -1.10
N LYS A 77 -1.17 1.31 -1.37
CA LYS A 77 -0.62 0.28 -2.27
C LYS A 77 -0.42 0.79 -3.69
N ALA A 78 -1.37 1.57 -4.22
CA ALA A 78 -1.26 2.15 -5.55
C ALA A 78 -0.11 3.17 -5.67
N SER A 79 0.24 3.85 -4.57
CA SER A 79 1.36 4.80 -4.51
C SER A 79 2.71 4.17 -4.20
N MET A 80 2.74 2.93 -3.72
CA MET A 80 3.99 2.20 -3.47
C MET A 80 4.53 1.62 -4.77
N SER A 81 5.79 1.95 -5.08
CA SER A 81 6.49 1.29 -6.17
C SER A 81 6.81 -0.15 -5.77
N GLU A 82 6.41 -1.09 -6.60
CA GLU A 82 6.78 -2.50 -6.46
C GLU A 82 8.04 -2.81 -7.25
N LEU A 83 8.78 -3.82 -6.80
CA LEU A 83 9.90 -4.39 -7.54
C LEU A 83 9.41 -5.60 -8.34
N LYS A 84 9.41 -5.48 -9.67
CA LYS A 84 9.07 -6.58 -10.59
C LYS A 84 10.34 -7.21 -11.13
N GLU A 85 10.43 -8.53 -11.09
CA GLU A 85 11.58 -9.27 -11.60
C GLU A 85 11.25 -9.93 -12.94
N TYR A 86 12.12 -9.74 -13.92
CA TYR A 86 12.10 -10.43 -15.21
C TYR A 86 13.37 -11.24 -15.39
N ARG A 87 13.21 -12.51 -15.71
CA ARG A 87 14.32 -13.41 -16.00
C ARG A 87 14.53 -13.47 -17.51
N LEU A 88 15.77 -13.24 -17.90
CA LEU A 88 16.21 -13.27 -19.30
C LEU A 88 17.23 -14.38 -19.50
N SER A 89 17.34 -14.85 -20.72
CA SER A 89 18.39 -15.77 -21.14
C SER A 89 19.52 -15.00 -21.86
N PRO A 90 20.80 -15.43 -21.75
CA PRO A 90 21.88 -14.84 -22.55
C PRO A 90 21.67 -15.00 -24.07
N VAL A 91 20.87 -15.99 -24.46
CA VAL A 91 20.49 -16.30 -25.85
C VAL A 91 19.00 -16.15 -26.05
N ILE A 92 18.41 -15.11 -25.45
CA ILE A 92 16.98 -14.87 -25.51
C ILE A 92 16.48 -14.67 -26.93
N ASP A 93 15.33 -15.29 -27.25
CA ASP A 93 14.63 -15.07 -28.49
C ASP A 93 14.07 -13.64 -28.59
N VAL A 94 14.05 -13.08 -29.82
CA VAL A 94 13.56 -11.71 -30.05
C VAL A 94 12.11 -11.55 -29.62
N GLY A 95 11.25 -12.53 -29.86
CA GLY A 95 9.84 -12.50 -29.47
C GLY A 95 9.67 -12.45 -27.95
N ASP A 96 10.41 -13.26 -27.21
CA ASP A 96 10.37 -13.28 -25.75
C ASP A 96 10.95 -11.97 -25.15
N PHE A 97 12.06 -11.48 -25.73
CA PHE A 97 12.65 -10.20 -25.36
C PHE A 97 11.66 -9.04 -25.51
N GLU A 98 11.02 -8.93 -26.66
CA GLU A 98 10.04 -7.86 -26.95
C GLU A 98 8.81 -7.95 -26.04
N THR A 99 8.35 -9.15 -25.73
CA THR A 99 7.21 -9.37 -24.82
C THR A 99 7.55 -8.92 -23.41
N LYS A 100 8.71 -9.29 -22.88
CA LYS A 100 9.18 -8.87 -21.56
C LYS A 100 9.45 -7.37 -21.49
N LEU A 101 10.02 -6.81 -22.55
CA LEU A 101 10.24 -5.37 -22.69
C LEU A 101 8.92 -4.59 -22.62
N ARG A 102 7.91 -5.03 -23.36
CA ARG A 102 6.58 -4.40 -23.38
C ARG A 102 5.93 -4.44 -21.98
N ASN A 103 5.99 -5.58 -21.32
CA ASN A 103 5.43 -5.73 -19.99
C ASN A 103 6.19 -4.88 -18.94
N ALA A 104 7.50 -4.86 -19.00
CA ALA A 104 8.33 -4.03 -18.11
C ALA A 104 8.06 -2.54 -18.33
N THR A 105 7.89 -2.09 -19.57
CA THR A 105 7.55 -0.71 -19.89
C THR A 105 6.26 -0.28 -19.21
N LYS A 106 5.22 -1.11 -19.21
CA LYS A 106 3.95 -0.83 -18.52
C LYS A 106 4.14 -0.60 -17.02
N TYR A 107 4.97 -1.41 -16.36
CA TYR A 107 5.25 -1.27 -14.93
C TYR A 107 6.12 -0.05 -14.63
N LEU A 108 7.11 0.25 -15.47
CA LEU A 108 7.92 1.46 -15.35
C LEU A 108 7.07 2.73 -15.47
N GLU A 109 6.12 2.76 -16.41
CA GLU A 109 5.19 3.88 -16.57
C GLU A 109 4.26 4.06 -15.35
N LYS A 110 3.95 2.98 -14.62
CA LYS A 110 3.21 3.03 -13.35
C LYS A 110 4.03 3.50 -12.15
N GLY A 111 5.35 3.59 -12.29
CA GLY A 111 6.25 3.95 -11.21
C GLY A 111 6.90 2.77 -10.49
N ASP A 112 6.78 1.55 -11.01
CA ASP A 112 7.41 0.37 -10.44
C ASP A 112 8.88 0.25 -10.86
N ARG A 113 9.69 -0.39 -10.00
CA ARG A 113 11.08 -0.72 -10.30
C ARG A 113 11.16 -2.09 -10.97
N ILE A 114 12.13 -2.25 -11.88
CA ILE A 114 12.35 -3.49 -12.60
C ILE A 114 13.70 -4.07 -12.25
N LYS A 115 13.72 -5.34 -11.85
CA LYS A 115 14.92 -6.14 -11.68
C LYS A 115 15.05 -7.09 -12.87
N LEU A 116 16.10 -6.94 -13.63
CA LEU A 116 16.43 -7.84 -14.73
C LEU A 116 17.48 -8.83 -14.27
N THR A 117 17.22 -10.11 -14.49
CA THR A 117 18.09 -11.21 -14.05
C THR A 117 18.41 -12.11 -15.24
N VAL A 118 19.70 -12.30 -15.50
CA VAL A 118 20.19 -13.25 -16.50
C VAL A 118 20.87 -14.40 -15.77
N ARG A 119 20.38 -15.62 -15.92
CA ARG A 119 20.98 -16.81 -15.34
C ARG A 119 21.78 -17.55 -16.40
N PHE A 120 23.06 -17.79 -16.11
CA PHE A 120 23.97 -18.56 -16.95
C PHE A 120 23.92 -20.03 -16.56
N LYS A 121 23.81 -20.91 -17.56
CA LYS A 121 23.82 -22.36 -17.38
C LYS A 121 25.09 -22.95 -17.98
N GLY A 122 25.79 -23.82 -17.23
CA GLY A 122 26.89 -24.61 -17.75
C GLY A 122 27.92 -23.81 -18.55
N ARG A 123 28.03 -24.09 -19.84
CA ARG A 123 28.99 -23.44 -20.74
C ARG A 123 28.77 -21.95 -20.96
N GLN A 124 27.60 -21.43 -20.64
CA GLN A 124 27.28 -20.00 -20.77
C GLN A 124 28.09 -19.13 -19.80
N MET A 125 28.60 -19.70 -18.73
CA MET A 125 29.50 -19.00 -17.78
C MET A 125 30.80 -18.51 -18.43
N ALA A 126 31.24 -19.12 -19.53
CA ALA A 126 32.39 -18.66 -20.31
C ALA A 126 32.09 -17.42 -21.16
N HIS A 127 30.81 -17.07 -21.32
CA HIS A 127 30.33 -15.99 -22.19
C HIS A 127 29.36 -15.07 -21.44
N THR A 128 29.78 -14.56 -20.28
CA THR A 128 28.97 -13.65 -19.46
C THR A 128 28.70 -12.31 -20.15
N GLU A 129 29.55 -11.90 -21.10
CA GLU A 129 29.35 -10.71 -21.94
C GLU A 129 28.03 -10.75 -22.72
N LEU A 130 27.56 -11.92 -23.13
CA LEU A 130 26.26 -12.06 -23.81
C LEU A 130 25.10 -11.64 -22.91
N GLY A 131 25.15 -11.99 -21.65
CA GLY A 131 24.16 -11.55 -20.66
C GLY A 131 24.18 -10.04 -20.43
N LYS A 132 25.38 -9.46 -20.36
CA LYS A 132 25.54 -8.02 -20.26
C LYS A 132 24.97 -7.29 -21.46
N GLU A 133 25.23 -7.78 -22.66
CA GLU A 133 24.67 -7.22 -23.91
C GLU A 133 23.13 -7.23 -23.91
N VAL A 134 22.51 -8.32 -23.47
CA VAL A 134 21.04 -8.41 -23.33
C VAL A 134 20.52 -7.37 -22.36
N LEU A 135 21.14 -7.22 -21.20
CA LEU A 135 20.75 -6.23 -20.20
C LEU A 135 20.94 -4.79 -20.70
N ASP A 136 22.08 -4.50 -21.32
CA ASP A 136 22.36 -3.17 -21.88
C ASP A 136 21.36 -2.83 -23.01
N LYS A 137 21.04 -3.77 -23.86
CA LYS A 137 20.03 -3.60 -24.91
C LYS A 137 18.65 -3.32 -24.33
N PHE A 138 18.28 -4.01 -23.26
CA PHE A 138 17.01 -3.74 -22.57
C PHE A 138 16.98 -2.33 -21.98
N ALA A 139 18.04 -1.92 -21.31
CA ALA A 139 18.15 -0.57 -20.74
C ALA A 139 18.08 0.52 -21.81
N ASP A 140 18.75 0.31 -22.97
CA ASP A 140 18.73 1.25 -24.09
C ASP A 140 17.31 1.43 -24.66
N ARG A 141 16.53 0.36 -24.72
CA ARG A 141 15.15 0.40 -25.23
C ARG A 141 14.19 1.14 -24.31
N VAL A 142 14.49 1.28 -23.02
CA VAL A 142 13.66 1.97 -22.03
C VAL A 142 14.32 3.24 -21.48
N GLN A 143 15.39 3.71 -22.08
CA GLN A 143 16.16 4.88 -21.61
C GLN A 143 15.33 6.16 -21.52
N ASP A 144 14.26 6.28 -22.31
CA ASP A 144 13.38 7.46 -22.29
C ASP A 144 12.50 7.53 -21.05
N ILE A 145 12.22 6.38 -20.44
CA ILE A 145 11.28 6.25 -19.31
C ILE A 145 11.92 5.72 -18.03
N ALA A 146 13.13 5.20 -18.11
CA ALA A 146 13.82 4.59 -16.97
C ALA A 146 15.31 4.93 -16.93
N ASP A 147 15.84 4.99 -15.71
CA ASP A 147 17.27 5.09 -15.42
C ASP A 147 17.80 3.80 -14.82
N ILE A 148 19.10 3.55 -14.99
CA ILE A 148 19.77 2.41 -14.38
C ILE A 148 20.11 2.76 -12.93
N GLU A 149 19.45 2.11 -11.98
CA GLU A 149 19.76 2.24 -10.54
C GLU A 149 21.03 1.46 -10.20
N GLN A 150 21.14 0.25 -10.73
CA GLN A 150 22.30 -0.61 -10.57
C GLN A 150 22.74 -1.16 -11.92
N LYS A 151 24.01 -0.94 -12.28
CA LYS A 151 24.61 -1.50 -13.49
C LYS A 151 24.65 -3.02 -13.42
N PRO A 152 24.73 -3.72 -14.57
CA PRO A 152 24.85 -5.18 -14.60
C PRO A 152 25.99 -5.66 -13.68
N LYS A 153 25.64 -6.54 -12.74
CA LYS A 153 26.57 -7.12 -11.77
C LYS A 153 26.43 -8.63 -11.77
N LEU A 154 27.54 -9.32 -11.94
CA LEU A 154 27.60 -10.78 -11.86
C LEU A 154 27.76 -11.23 -10.42
N GLU A 155 26.83 -12.05 -9.94
CA GLU A 155 26.88 -12.69 -8.64
C GLU A 155 26.68 -14.21 -8.83
N GLY A 156 27.73 -14.99 -8.65
CA GLY A 156 27.69 -16.42 -8.91
C GLY A 156 27.38 -16.71 -10.38
N ARG A 157 26.26 -17.37 -10.64
CA ARG A 157 25.79 -17.73 -12.00
C ARG A 157 24.71 -16.80 -12.51
N THR A 158 24.50 -15.66 -11.88
CA THR A 158 23.41 -14.75 -12.19
C THR A 158 23.94 -13.33 -12.35
N MET A 159 23.52 -12.66 -13.41
CA MET A 159 23.80 -11.24 -13.61
C MET A 159 22.49 -10.45 -13.42
N THR A 160 22.55 -9.40 -12.60
CA THR A 160 21.39 -8.58 -12.28
C THR A 160 21.61 -7.11 -12.62
N MET A 161 20.54 -6.45 -13.03
CA MET A 161 20.50 -5.02 -13.25
C MET A 161 19.17 -4.48 -12.70
N LEU A 162 19.22 -3.30 -12.07
CA LEU A 162 18.03 -2.62 -11.56
C LEU A 162 17.73 -1.37 -12.40
N LEU A 163 16.48 -1.25 -12.79
CA LEU A 163 15.93 -0.08 -13.47
C LEU A 163 14.90 0.62 -12.58
N ILE A 164 14.94 1.92 -12.54
CA ILE A 164 13.96 2.77 -11.87
C ILE A 164 13.27 3.67 -12.89
N PRO A 165 11.98 3.99 -12.71
CA PRO A 165 11.30 4.93 -13.58
C PRO A 165 11.91 6.33 -13.41
N LYS A 166 12.02 7.08 -14.51
CA LYS A 166 12.39 8.50 -14.46
C LYS A 166 11.31 9.27 -13.71
N LYS A 167 11.73 10.14 -12.80
CA LYS A 167 10.81 11.08 -12.16
C LYS A 167 10.45 12.13 -13.18
N ASP A 168 9.17 12.33 -13.42
CA ASP A 168 8.69 13.50 -14.15
C ASP A 168 9.17 14.75 -13.40
N LYS A 169 9.81 15.67 -14.14
CA LYS A 169 10.22 16.95 -13.59
C LYS A 169 9.01 17.86 -13.43
#